data_be6416837a81d78530dab94257844931
#
_entry.id   be6416837a81d78530dab94257844931
#
_cell.length_a   1.000
_cell.length_b   1.000
_cell.length_c   1.000
_cell.angle_alpha   90.00
_cell.angle_beta   90.00
_cell.angle_gamma   90.00
#
_symmetry.space_group_name_H-M   'P 1'
#
loop_
_entity.id
_entity.type
_entity.pdbx_description
1 polymer ?
#
loop_
_entity_poly.entity_id
_entity_poly.type
_entity_poly.pdbx_seq_one_letter_code
_entity_poly.pdbx_strand_id
1 'polypeptide(L)'
;MATQNDISEYDVVIIGAGISGINCAYRLQERNPELSYIILEGRHEIGGTWSLFKYPGLRSDSDLYTFGFPWRNWTENTSIAQGDLIINYVKESAEMFGIDKKILFRHKVDAANWSSDDKAWTFDVTANGSTQKTFRGRWLQLCTGYYDYESPLKATIPGIENFKGEVVHPQFWKKDLDYKNKNVVILGSGATAITLLPVLAKDTSHVTMLQRSPSYLMSQPTEDGMEKFFRAYFPAALAYRLIRFKWILLPFLFTSFCKYFPVAAKKMVKGAAGKQLPVDIPINPHFSPKYNVFQQRLCFCPDGDFYACLREGTGSVETGTIDTVTENSIKLHSGRELHPDIIVTATGLKLQVAGGMKLSVDGSPYDVGEKYFWKGVMLEDLPNAAITIGYVDASWTLGADATAQMVCRILKRMKKEGVAEVVPRCSEDQKKTMKERPVLNLNSTYVKAGKSVLPKAGDKGQWRPRSYYWEDILMAWYGDIKSSMDWIKA
;
A
#
# COMPACT_ATOMS: atom_id res chain seq x y z
N MET A 1 2.29 44.48 -13.99
CA MET A 1 3.24 43.60 -14.72
C MET A 1 3.17 42.25 -14.04
N ALA A 2 2.58 41.26 -14.68
CA ALA A 2 2.57 39.92 -14.16
C ALA A 2 4.02 39.40 -14.23
N THR A 3 4.60 39.06 -13.08
CA THR A 3 5.87 38.35 -13.00
C THR A 3 5.71 37.08 -13.81
N GLN A 4 6.54 36.93 -14.84
CA GLN A 4 6.71 35.70 -15.58
C GLN A 4 7.01 34.62 -14.54
N ASN A 5 6.03 33.74 -14.28
CA ASN A 5 6.26 32.57 -13.42
C ASN A 5 7.33 31.75 -14.12
N ASP A 6 8.52 31.65 -13.54
CA ASP A 6 9.56 30.75 -14.01
C ASP A 6 9.01 29.31 -13.97
N ILE A 7 8.65 28.78 -15.15
CA ILE A 7 8.16 27.42 -15.29
C ILE A 7 9.37 26.49 -15.25
N SER A 8 9.47 25.69 -14.21
CA SER A 8 10.51 24.66 -14.11
C SER A 8 10.14 23.44 -14.94
N GLU A 9 11.02 23.07 -15.88
CA GLU A 9 10.78 21.96 -16.82
C GLU A 9 11.72 20.77 -16.52
N TYR A 10 11.15 19.55 -16.57
CA TYR A 10 11.87 18.30 -16.32
C TYR A 10 11.46 17.22 -17.33
N ASP A 11 12.34 16.24 -17.56
CA ASP A 11 11.96 15.06 -18.35
C ASP A 11 10.94 14.20 -17.60
N VAL A 12 11.10 14.01 -16.29
CA VAL A 12 10.22 13.20 -15.46
C VAL A 12 9.81 13.95 -14.19
N VAL A 13 8.49 14.05 -13.96
CA VAL A 13 7.93 14.56 -12.69
C VAL A 13 7.36 13.39 -11.93
N ILE A 14 7.93 13.12 -10.75
CA ILE A 14 7.51 12.06 -9.83
C ILE A 14 6.63 12.70 -8.76
N ILE A 15 5.43 12.15 -8.55
CA ILE A 15 4.52 12.64 -7.52
C ILE A 15 4.53 11.67 -6.33
N GLY A 16 5.04 12.16 -5.19
CA GLY A 16 5.14 11.44 -3.93
C GLY A 16 6.54 10.92 -3.60
N ALA A 17 7.02 11.25 -2.39
CA ALA A 17 8.31 10.83 -1.82
C ALA A 17 8.17 9.64 -0.85
N GLY A 18 7.21 8.76 -1.09
CA GLY A 18 7.11 7.46 -0.43
C GLY A 18 8.11 6.47 -1.00
N ILE A 19 8.07 5.21 -0.52
CA ILE A 19 8.97 4.14 -0.97
C ILE A 19 8.97 3.95 -2.49
N SER A 20 7.82 4.12 -3.15
CA SER A 20 7.69 4.00 -4.61
C SER A 20 8.40 5.11 -5.36
N GLY A 21 8.28 6.38 -4.88
CA GLY A 21 8.94 7.52 -5.51
C GLY A 21 10.45 7.48 -5.39
N ILE A 22 10.95 7.12 -4.20
CA ILE A 22 12.40 6.93 -3.98
C ILE A 22 12.95 5.79 -4.85
N ASN A 23 12.23 4.67 -4.96
CA ASN A 23 12.63 3.57 -5.85
C ASN A 23 12.64 3.99 -7.32
N CYS A 24 11.63 4.73 -7.77
CA CYS A 24 11.56 5.23 -9.15
C CYS A 24 12.71 6.17 -9.45
N ALA A 25 12.99 7.13 -8.56
CA ALA A 25 14.10 8.08 -8.71
C ALA A 25 15.45 7.35 -8.81
N TYR A 26 15.70 6.37 -7.94
CA TYR A 26 16.91 5.56 -8.03
C TYR A 26 17.02 4.85 -9.39
N ARG A 27 15.96 4.20 -9.86
CA ARG A 27 15.96 3.48 -11.15
C ARG A 27 16.16 4.42 -12.35
N LEU A 28 15.64 5.65 -12.28
CA LEU A 28 15.93 6.68 -13.29
C LEU A 28 17.41 7.04 -13.30
N GLN A 29 18.01 7.33 -12.14
CA GLN A 29 19.44 7.63 -12.04
C GLN A 29 20.31 6.48 -12.55
N GLU A 30 19.95 5.23 -12.25
CA GLU A 30 20.69 4.03 -12.65
C GLU A 30 20.60 3.76 -14.16
N ARG A 31 19.41 3.94 -14.76
CA ARG A 31 19.12 3.42 -16.11
C ARG A 31 18.95 4.48 -17.18
N ASN A 32 18.66 5.70 -16.79
CA ASN A 32 18.43 6.85 -17.64
C ASN A 32 19.08 8.10 -17.01
N PRO A 33 20.40 8.06 -16.72
CA PRO A 33 21.08 9.13 -15.96
C PRO A 33 21.07 10.49 -16.67
N GLU A 34 20.78 10.51 -17.97
CA GLU A 34 20.68 11.70 -18.78
C GLU A 34 19.35 12.44 -18.64
N LEU A 35 18.33 11.81 -18.02
CA LEU A 35 17.03 12.44 -17.82
C LEU A 35 17.00 13.27 -16.54
N SER A 36 16.54 14.50 -16.67
CA SER A 36 16.24 15.35 -15.53
C SER A 36 14.96 14.88 -14.82
N TYR A 37 14.94 14.92 -13.48
CA TYR A 37 13.72 14.63 -12.74
C TYR A 37 13.59 15.48 -11.49
N ILE A 38 12.36 15.60 -11.00
CA ILE A 38 11.99 16.20 -9.75
C ILE A 38 10.96 15.33 -9.03
N ILE A 39 10.96 15.33 -7.69
CA ILE A 39 9.91 14.71 -6.87
C ILE A 39 9.11 15.81 -6.21
N LEU A 40 7.80 15.83 -6.44
CA LEU A 40 6.86 16.73 -5.75
C LEU A 40 6.17 15.95 -4.64
N GLU A 41 6.38 16.40 -3.40
CA GLU A 41 5.80 15.78 -2.20
C GLU A 41 4.91 16.79 -1.47
N GLY A 42 3.62 16.46 -1.31
CA GLY A 42 2.64 17.33 -0.66
C GLY A 42 2.90 17.53 0.84
N ARG A 43 3.56 16.58 1.48
CA ARG A 43 3.87 16.61 2.90
C ARG A 43 5.26 17.20 3.18
N HIS A 44 5.63 17.29 4.44
CA HIS A 44 6.88 17.91 4.88
C HIS A 44 8.05 16.94 5.03
N GLU A 45 7.83 15.64 4.78
CA GLU A 45 8.85 14.61 5.00
C GLU A 45 8.72 13.41 4.04
N ILE A 46 9.82 12.67 3.89
CA ILE A 46 9.88 11.39 3.20
C ILE A 46 9.12 10.31 3.99
N GLY A 47 8.54 9.32 3.29
CA GLY A 47 8.04 8.09 3.89
C GLY A 47 6.61 7.71 3.52
N GLY A 48 5.82 8.64 2.97
CA GLY A 48 4.45 8.35 2.53
C GLY A 48 3.60 7.75 3.65
N THR A 49 3.02 6.57 3.43
CA THR A 49 2.19 5.83 4.41
C THR A 49 2.91 5.63 5.75
N TRP A 50 4.20 5.32 5.75
CA TRP A 50 4.97 5.07 6.97
C TRP A 50 5.19 6.31 7.81
N SER A 51 5.29 7.47 7.20
CA SER A 51 5.37 8.75 7.91
C SER A 51 4.00 9.35 8.24
N LEU A 52 2.92 8.88 7.59
CA LEU A 52 1.55 9.31 7.87
C LEU A 52 1.02 8.73 9.17
N PHE A 53 1.06 7.40 9.30
CA PHE A 53 0.53 6.71 10.46
C PHE A 53 1.43 6.88 11.68
N LYS A 54 0.81 7.17 12.84
CA LYS A 54 1.50 7.41 14.11
C LYS A 54 0.90 6.59 15.26
N TYR A 55 0.02 5.62 14.95
CA TYR A 55 -0.56 4.79 16.00
C TYR A 55 0.49 3.85 16.60
N PRO A 56 0.35 3.47 17.89
CA PRO A 56 1.31 2.63 18.59
C PRO A 56 1.51 1.27 17.91
N GLY A 57 2.77 0.84 17.84
CA GLY A 57 3.14 -0.45 17.29
C GLY A 57 3.07 -0.53 15.76
N LEU A 58 2.95 0.60 15.04
CA LEU A 58 3.01 0.63 13.58
C LEU A 58 4.21 -0.18 13.09
N ARG A 59 3.94 -1.21 12.30
CA ARG A 59 4.96 -2.14 11.79
C ARG A 59 4.57 -2.69 10.41
N SER A 60 5.56 -3.21 9.70
CA SER A 60 5.31 -3.96 8.48
C SER A 60 4.64 -5.29 8.77
N ASP A 61 3.71 -5.72 7.93
CA ASP A 61 3.17 -7.07 7.84
C ASP A 61 3.82 -7.88 6.70
N SER A 62 4.78 -7.28 6.02
CA SER A 62 5.63 -7.90 4.99
C SER A 62 7.07 -7.94 5.48
N ASP A 63 7.82 -8.95 5.03
CA ASP A 63 9.23 -9.04 5.34
C ASP A 63 10.02 -7.88 4.71
N LEU A 64 11.03 -7.38 5.43
CA LEU A 64 11.85 -6.25 4.98
C LEU A 64 12.89 -6.65 3.92
N TYR A 65 13.18 -7.93 3.74
CA TYR A 65 14.11 -8.38 2.70
C TYR A 65 13.53 -8.24 1.30
N THR A 66 12.20 -8.29 1.16
CA THR A 66 11.50 -8.03 -0.10
C THR A 66 10.80 -6.68 -0.11
N PHE A 67 10.40 -6.15 1.04
CA PHE A 67 9.86 -4.79 1.17
C PHE A 67 10.97 -3.74 1.00
N GLY A 68 12.19 -4.01 1.45
CA GLY A 68 13.37 -3.20 1.17
C GLY A 68 13.71 -3.16 -0.32
N PHE A 69 14.44 -2.15 -0.73
CA PHE A 69 14.85 -1.96 -2.12
C PHE A 69 15.78 -3.08 -2.60
N PRO A 70 15.68 -3.58 -3.84
CA PRO A 70 16.60 -4.60 -4.35
C PRO A 70 18.04 -4.09 -4.54
N TRP A 71 18.23 -2.77 -4.58
CA TRP A 71 19.52 -2.10 -4.73
C TRP A 71 20.13 -1.61 -3.41
N ARG A 72 19.35 -1.68 -2.29
CA ARG A 72 19.85 -1.42 -0.94
C ARG A 72 19.37 -2.51 0.01
N ASN A 73 20.30 -3.26 0.54
CA ASN A 73 20.02 -4.38 1.43
C ASN A 73 19.41 -3.92 2.76
N TRP A 74 18.41 -4.66 3.24
CA TRP A 74 18.00 -4.60 4.64
C TRP A 74 19.01 -5.34 5.49
N THR A 75 19.68 -4.64 6.39
CA THR A 75 20.82 -5.18 7.17
C THR A 75 20.43 -5.71 8.54
N GLU A 76 19.25 -5.32 9.05
CA GLU A 76 18.79 -5.77 10.35
C GLU A 76 18.50 -7.28 10.36
N ASN A 77 18.54 -7.89 11.54
CA ASN A 77 18.30 -9.32 11.73
C ASN A 77 16.82 -9.68 11.80
N THR A 78 15.94 -8.68 11.86
CA THR A 78 14.48 -8.86 11.95
C THR A 78 13.84 -8.78 10.57
N SER A 79 12.99 -9.75 10.27
CA SER A 79 12.21 -9.75 9.01
C SER A 79 11.07 -8.74 9.02
N ILE A 80 10.52 -8.44 10.21
CA ILE A 80 9.46 -7.45 10.42
C ILE A 80 10.05 -6.25 11.13
N ALA A 81 9.75 -5.03 10.67
CA ALA A 81 10.27 -3.80 11.25
C ALA A 81 9.15 -2.85 11.70
N GLN A 82 9.45 -2.11 12.76
CA GLN A 82 8.66 -0.97 13.23
C GLN A 82 8.71 0.16 12.20
N GLY A 83 7.64 0.98 12.18
CA GLY A 83 7.50 2.07 11.22
C GLY A 83 8.68 3.05 11.19
N ASP A 84 9.25 3.36 12.35
CA ASP A 84 10.39 4.28 12.44
C ASP A 84 11.65 3.74 11.77
N LEU A 85 11.92 2.44 11.90
CA LEU A 85 13.04 1.80 11.20
C LEU A 85 12.84 1.83 9.68
N ILE A 86 11.60 1.64 9.22
CA ILE A 86 11.26 1.72 7.79
C ILE A 86 11.46 3.14 7.27
N ILE A 87 10.99 4.15 8.00
CA ILE A 87 11.18 5.56 7.63
C ILE A 87 12.66 5.91 7.54
N ASN A 88 13.45 5.52 8.54
CA ASN A 88 14.89 5.76 8.56
C ASN A 88 15.58 5.09 7.37
N TYR A 89 15.26 3.82 7.11
CA TYR A 89 15.77 3.10 5.94
C TYR A 89 15.47 3.82 4.63
N VAL A 90 14.25 4.34 4.44
CA VAL A 90 13.87 5.07 3.22
C VAL A 90 14.59 6.41 3.12
N LYS A 91 14.69 7.18 4.23
CA LYS A 91 15.42 8.45 4.30
C LYS A 91 16.89 8.29 3.96
N GLU A 92 17.58 7.38 4.64
CA GLU A 92 18.99 7.07 4.37
C GLU A 92 19.22 6.56 2.94
N SER A 93 18.25 5.80 2.39
CA SER A 93 18.31 5.37 0.99
C SER A 93 18.26 6.56 0.03
N ALA A 94 17.43 7.54 0.30
CA ALA A 94 17.34 8.75 -0.50
C ALA A 94 18.62 9.59 -0.41
N GLU A 95 19.15 9.79 0.79
CA GLU A 95 20.38 10.53 1.06
C GLU A 95 21.61 9.89 0.41
N MET A 96 21.75 8.57 0.52
CA MET A 96 22.88 7.82 -0.04
C MET A 96 23.08 8.04 -1.54
N PHE A 97 21.99 8.30 -2.27
CA PHE A 97 22.01 8.53 -3.73
C PHE A 97 21.65 9.96 -4.11
N GLY A 98 21.61 10.89 -3.15
CA GLY A 98 21.30 12.31 -3.39
C GLY A 98 19.89 12.57 -3.94
N ILE A 99 18.98 11.61 -3.75
CA ILE A 99 17.57 11.72 -4.17
C ILE A 99 16.84 12.75 -3.30
N ASP A 100 17.20 12.84 -2.02
CA ASP A 100 16.70 13.83 -1.05
C ASP A 100 16.79 15.27 -1.59
N LYS A 101 17.87 15.60 -2.30
CA LYS A 101 18.11 16.91 -2.91
C LYS A 101 17.21 17.21 -4.13
N LYS A 102 16.51 16.22 -4.63
CA LYS A 102 15.57 16.33 -5.75
C LYS A 102 14.09 16.33 -5.28
N ILE A 103 13.83 16.40 -3.98
CA ILE A 103 12.48 16.43 -3.43
C ILE A 103 12.10 17.86 -3.05
N LEU A 104 10.98 18.32 -3.59
CA LEU A 104 10.31 19.54 -3.14
C LEU A 104 9.17 19.15 -2.19
N PHE A 105 9.42 19.34 -0.90
CA PHE A 105 8.41 19.12 0.14
C PHE A 105 7.37 20.23 0.17
N ARG A 106 6.17 19.94 0.71
CA ARG A 106 5.03 20.87 0.78
C ARG A 106 4.63 21.40 -0.59
N HIS A 107 4.80 20.60 -1.63
CA HIS A 107 4.39 20.88 -3.00
C HIS A 107 3.29 19.89 -3.39
N LYS A 108 2.03 20.23 -3.05
CA LYS A 108 0.86 19.42 -3.41
C LYS A 108 0.48 19.69 -4.84
N VAL A 109 0.45 18.66 -5.66
CA VAL A 109 -0.06 18.75 -7.03
C VAL A 109 -1.57 18.69 -6.99
N ASP A 110 -2.24 19.74 -7.46
CA ASP A 110 -3.70 19.87 -7.48
C ASP A 110 -4.29 19.40 -8.80
N ALA A 111 -3.57 19.65 -9.91
CA ALA A 111 -3.93 19.20 -11.24
C ALA A 111 -2.72 18.84 -12.09
N ALA A 112 -2.89 17.90 -13.02
CA ALA A 112 -1.94 17.58 -14.07
C ALA A 112 -2.66 17.49 -15.41
N ASN A 113 -2.21 18.33 -16.37
CA ASN A 113 -2.88 18.55 -17.64
C ASN A 113 -1.93 18.17 -18.77
N TRP A 114 -2.30 17.20 -19.60
CA TRP A 114 -1.56 16.82 -20.81
C TRP A 114 -1.98 17.69 -21.97
N SER A 115 -1.00 18.16 -22.75
CA SER A 115 -1.20 18.81 -24.06
C SER A 115 -0.60 17.92 -25.15
N SER A 116 -1.44 17.43 -26.05
CA SER A 116 -0.99 16.66 -27.21
C SER A 116 -0.25 17.50 -28.23
N ASP A 117 -0.46 18.82 -28.27
CA ASP A 117 0.29 19.74 -29.11
C ASP A 117 1.71 19.95 -28.59
N ASP A 118 1.85 20.17 -27.26
CA ASP A 118 3.14 20.42 -26.62
C ASP A 118 3.92 19.12 -26.30
N LYS A 119 3.27 17.96 -26.35
CA LYS A 119 3.80 16.65 -25.89
C LYS A 119 4.33 16.70 -24.46
N ALA A 120 3.62 17.42 -23.60
CA ALA A 120 4.05 17.68 -22.22
C ALA A 120 2.88 17.76 -21.23
N TRP A 121 3.18 17.45 -20.01
CA TRP A 121 2.36 17.68 -18.83
C TRP A 121 2.61 19.06 -18.23
N THR A 122 1.56 19.75 -17.84
CA THR A 122 1.61 20.95 -16.99
C THR A 122 1.00 20.58 -15.63
N PHE A 123 1.71 20.92 -14.56
CA PHE A 123 1.32 20.62 -13.19
C PHE A 123 0.99 21.91 -12.44
N ASP A 124 -0.23 22.01 -11.93
CA ASP A 124 -0.64 23.07 -11.03
C ASP A 124 -0.37 22.61 -9.59
N VAL A 125 0.43 23.39 -8.87
CA VAL A 125 0.99 22.97 -7.57
C VAL A 125 0.76 24.02 -6.53
N THR A 126 0.16 23.65 -5.40
CA THR A 126 0.11 24.48 -4.19
C THR A 126 1.33 24.19 -3.34
N ALA A 127 2.25 25.17 -3.27
CA ALA A 127 3.45 25.13 -2.46
C ALA A 127 3.22 25.82 -1.10
N ASN A 128 3.71 25.18 -0.01
CA ASN A 128 3.61 25.70 1.37
C ASN A 128 2.17 26.09 1.78
N GLY A 129 1.17 25.43 1.21
CA GLY A 129 -0.24 25.62 1.54
C GLY A 129 -0.93 26.80 0.86
N SER A 130 -0.22 27.69 0.17
CA SER A 130 -0.83 28.91 -0.42
C SER A 130 -0.21 29.39 -1.73
N THR A 131 1.07 29.13 -1.96
CA THR A 131 1.77 29.65 -3.14
C THR A 131 1.51 28.78 -4.36
N GLN A 132 0.93 29.35 -5.40
CA GLN A 132 0.71 28.65 -6.68
C GLN A 132 2.01 28.62 -7.47
N LYS A 133 2.37 27.44 -7.98
CA LYS A 133 3.51 27.19 -8.85
C LYS A 133 3.11 26.30 -10.02
N THR A 134 3.78 26.46 -11.13
CA THR A 134 3.60 25.62 -12.31
C THR A 134 4.89 24.90 -12.63
N PHE A 135 4.79 23.59 -12.89
CA PHE A 135 5.87 22.75 -13.40
C PHE A 135 5.48 22.17 -14.75
N ARG A 136 6.46 21.83 -15.57
CA ARG A 136 6.26 21.08 -16.83
C ARG A 136 7.09 19.81 -16.81
N GLY A 137 6.60 18.77 -17.49
CA GLY A 137 7.32 17.52 -17.60
C GLY A 137 6.88 16.70 -18.79
N ARG A 138 7.81 15.94 -19.38
CA ARG A 138 7.50 15.03 -20.51
C ARG A 138 6.86 13.74 -20.06
N TRP A 139 7.11 13.32 -18.80
CA TRP A 139 6.59 12.11 -18.21
C TRP A 139 6.05 12.37 -16.80
N LEU A 140 4.85 11.83 -16.53
CA LEU A 140 4.23 11.82 -15.21
C LEU A 140 4.41 10.45 -14.56
N GLN A 141 5.03 10.41 -13.37
CA GLN A 141 5.15 9.21 -12.58
C GLN A 141 4.37 9.32 -11.28
N LEU A 142 3.23 8.64 -11.20
CA LEU A 142 2.38 8.62 -10.02
C LEU A 142 2.88 7.60 -8.99
N CYS A 143 3.43 8.10 -7.89
CA CYS A 143 3.92 7.34 -6.73
C CYS A 143 3.16 7.72 -5.44
N THR A 144 1.92 8.15 -5.58
CA THR A 144 1.06 8.70 -4.52
C THR A 144 0.49 7.66 -3.56
N GLY A 145 0.72 6.37 -3.83
CA GLY A 145 -0.02 5.31 -3.16
C GLY A 145 -1.49 5.29 -3.57
N TYR A 146 -2.34 4.65 -2.75
CA TYR A 146 -3.77 4.49 -3.04
C TYR A 146 -4.69 4.77 -1.83
N TYR A 147 -4.18 5.48 -0.82
CA TYR A 147 -4.97 5.91 0.33
C TYR A 147 -5.21 7.42 0.32
N ASP A 148 -6.40 7.82 0.74
CA ASP A 148 -6.72 9.21 1.06
C ASP A 148 -6.07 9.59 2.40
N TYR A 149 -5.11 10.53 2.36
CA TYR A 149 -4.38 10.96 3.56
C TYR A 149 -5.15 12.02 4.37
N GLU A 150 -6.15 12.64 3.77
CA GLU A 150 -6.90 13.75 4.39
C GLU A 150 -8.20 13.27 5.04
N SER A 151 -8.77 12.15 4.55
CA SER A 151 -10.07 11.67 5.01
C SER A 151 -10.04 10.19 5.36
N PRO A 152 -10.62 9.78 6.50
CA PRO A 152 -10.72 8.38 6.87
C PRO A 152 -11.84 7.69 6.09
N LEU A 153 -11.84 6.36 6.04
CA LEU A 153 -13.03 5.61 5.67
C LEU A 153 -14.05 5.70 6.80
N LYS A 154 -15.12 6.46 6.58
CA LYS A 154 -16.22 6.54 7.54
C LYS A 154 -17.07 5.26 7.47
N ALA A 155 -16.92 4.39 8.47
CA ALA A 155 -17.83 3.27 8.65
C ALA A 155 -19.12 3.78 9.34
N THR A 156 -20.27 3.30 8.88
CA THR A 156 -21.52 3.54 9.59
C THR A 156 -21.57 2.68 10.85
N ILE A 157 -21.51 3.29 12.00
CA ILE A 157 -21.59 2.65 13.32
C ILE A 157 -22.77 3.27 14.04
N PRO A 158 -23.88 2.53 14.24
CA PRO A 158 -25.10 3.10 14.81
C PRO A 158 -24.86 3.72 16.19
N GLY A 159 -25.25 4.97 16.37
CA GLY A 159 -25.20 5.69 17.63
C GLY A 159 -23.81 6.14 18.10
N ILE A 160 -22.76 6.02 17.28
CA ILE A 160 -21.39 6.39 17.71
C ILE A 160 -21.28 7.85 18.12
N GLU A 161 -22.10 8.71 17.57
CA GLU A 161 -22.21 10.12 17.90
C GLU A 161 -22.71 10.40 19.33
N ASN A 162 -23.36 9.42 19.97
CA ASN A 162 -23.83 9.52 21.35
C ASN A 162 -22.74 9.26 22.37
N PHE A 163 -21.64 8.60 21.95
CA PHE A 163 -20.59 8.19 22.87
C PHE A 163 -19.90 9.38 23.53
N LYS A 164 -19.84 9.39 24.87
CA LYS A 164 -19.24 10.48 25.66
C LYS A 164 -17.73 10.31 25.88
N GLY A 165 -17.20 9.11 25.70
CA GLY A 165 -15.78 8.83 25.73
C GLY A 165 -15.09 9.29 24.44
N GLU A 166 -13.83 8.92 24.28
CA GLU A 166 -13.04 9.33 23.11
C GLU A 166 -13.17 8.35 21.96
N VAL A 167 -13.45 8.86 20.74
CA VAL A 167 -13.48 8.08 19.50
C VAL A 167 -12.27 8.47 18.66
N VAL A 168 -11.39 7.49 18.35
CA VAL A 168 -10.14 7.71 17.64
C VAL A 168 -10.09 6.87 16.36
N HIS A 169 -9.72 7.51 15.24
CA HIS A 169 -9.37 6.78 14.02
C HIS A 169 -7.84 6.61 13.94
N PRO A 170 -7.30 5.40 13.72
CA PRO A 170 -5.85 5.14 13.73
C PRO A 170 -5.03 6.00 12.76
N GLN A 171 -5.63 6.42 11.63
CA GLN A 171 -4.99 7.31 10.67
C GLN A 171 -4.68 8.69 11.27
N PHE A 172 -5.44 9.13 12.27
CA PHE A 172 -5.33 10.43 12.94
C PHE A 172 -5.03 10.25 14.42
N TRP A 173 -4.16 9.31 14.75
CA TRP A 173 -3.78 9.02 16.12
C TRP A 173 -3.14 10.25 16.79
N LYS A 174 -3.70 10.68 17.92
CA LYS A 174 -3.18 11.78 18.70
C LYS A 174 -1.99 11.32 19.53
N LYS A 175 -0.88 12.08 19.52
CA LYS A 175 0.34 11.76 20.27
C LYS A 175 0.13 11.72 21.78
N ASP A 176 -0.78 12.56 22.27
CA ASP A 176 -1.14 12.79 23.67
C ASP A 176 -2.37 12.02 24.13
N LEU A 177 -2.85 11.05 23.32
CA LEU A 177 -3.96 10.19 23.71
C LEU A 177 -3.59 9.39 24.95
N ASP A 178 -4.27 9.70 26.07
CA ASP A 178 -4.12 8.96 27.32
C ASP A 178 -5.04 7.76 27.33
N TYR A 179 -4.47 6.58 27.13
CA TYR A 179 -5.17 5.28 27.19
C TYR A 179 -4.73 4.42 28.38
N LYS A 180 -3.84 4.94 29.28
CA LYS A 180 -3.35 4.19 30.44
C LYS A 180 -4.50 3.89 31.40
N ASN A 181 -4.51 2.67 31.89
CA ASN A 181 -5.53 2.17 32.84
C ASN A 181 -6.99 2.38 32.38
N LYS A 182 -7.23 2.50 31.05
CA LYS A 182 -8.56 2.63 30.46
C LYS A 182 -9.01 1.34 29.78
N ASN A 183 -10.31 1.17 29.63
CA ASN A 183 -10.89 0.11 28.81
C ASN A 183 -10.97 0.60 27.36
N VAL A 184 -10.36 -0.11 26.44
CA VAL A 184 -10.32 0.25 25.02
C VAL A 184 -11.03 -0.79 24.17
N VAL A 185 -11.92 -0.35 23.27
CA VAL A 185 -12.51 -1.23 22.27
C VAL A 185 -12.02 -0.83 20.90
N ILE A 186 -11.36 -1.78 20.19
CA ILE A 186 -10.90 -1.62 18.83
C ILE A 186 -11.92 -2.23 17.88
N LEU A 187 -12.56 -1.42 17.05
CA LEU A 187 -13.53 -1.87 16.05
C LEU A 187 -12.83 -2.29 14.76
N GLY A 188 -12.79 -3.57 14.49
CA GLY A 188 -12.18 -4.13 13.28
C GLY A 188 -11.33 -5.36 13.54
N SER A 189 -10.92 -6.06 12.47
CA SER A 189 -10.08 -7.26 12.51
C SER A 189 -8.96 -7.26 11.47
N GLY A 190 -8.65 -6.09 10.89
CA GLY A 190 -7.57 -5.93 9.93
C GLY A 190 -6.20 -5.73 10.57
N ALA A 191 -5.16 -5.54 9.75
CA ALA A 191 -3.78 -5.39 10.20
C ALA A 191 -3.61 -4.33 11.30
N THR A 192 -4.30 -3.19 11.20
CA THR A 192 -4.26 -2.13 12.21
C THR A 192 -4.77 -2.58 13.57
N ALA A 193 -5.92 -3.27 13.62
CA ALA A 193 -6.50 -3.77 14.87
C ALA A 193 -5.59 -4.82 15.51
N ILE A 194 -5.06 -5.74 14.71
CA ILE A 194 -4.16 -6.81 15.13
C ILE A 194 -2.82 -6.24 15.64
N THR A 195 -2.36 -5.14 15.07
CA THR A 195 -1.15 -4.44 15.53
C THR A 195 -1.39 -3.69 16.84
N LEU A 196 -2.53 -3.00 16.96
CA LEU A 196 -2.86 -2.20 18.14
C LEU A 196 -3.13 -3.03 19.38
N LEU A 197 -3.84 -4.17 19.25
CA LEU A 197 -4.27 -4.97 20.40
C LEU A 197 -3.11 -5.33 21.36
N PRO A 198 -2.02 -5.99 20.92
CA PRO A 198 -0.93 -6.38 21.82
C PRO A 198 -0.13 -5.19 22.37
N VAL A 199 -0.14 -4.05 21.69
CA VAL A 199 0.58 -2.87 22.14
C VAL A 199 -0.23 -2.13 23.21
N LEU A 200 -1.51 -1.91 22.95
CA LEU A 200 -2.38 -1.25 23.93
C LEU A 200 -2.60 -2.10 25.18
N ALA A 201 -2.63 -3.42 25.05
CA ALA A 201 -2.78 -4.36 26.18
C ALA A 201 -1.72 -4.20 27.28
N LYS A 202 -0.56 -3.57 26.96
CA LYS A 202 0.52 -3.35 27.93
C LYS A 202 0.24 -2.23 28.93
N ASP A 203 -0.54 -1.23 28.52
CA ASP A 203 -0.73 -0.01 29.29
C ASP A 203 -2.21 0.25 29.67
N THR A 204 -3.16 -0.42 29.01
CA THR A 204 -4.60 -0.29 29.29
C THR A 204 -5.04 -1.19 30.45
N SER A 205 -6.18 -0.88 31.09
CA SER A 205 -6.83 -1.83 31.99
C SER A 205 -7.27 -3.09 31.27
N HIS A 206 -7.87 -2.94 30.11
CA HIS A 206 -8.25 -4.05 29.23
C HIS A 206 -8.48 -3.52 27.80
N VAL A 207 -8.11 -4.33 26.81
CA VAL A 207 -8.39 -4.01 25.41
C VAL A 207 -9.20 -5.13 24.75
N THR A 208 -10.32 -4.76 24.11
CA THR A 208 -11.17 -5.70 23.38
C THR A 208 -11.13 -5.41 21.89
N MET A 209 -10.78 -6.39 21.08
CA MET A 209 -10.96 -6.30 19.63
C MET A 209 -12.37 -6.77 19.27
N LEU A 210 -13.25 -5.85 18.89
CA LEU A 210 -14.59 -6.13 18.42
C LEU A 210 -14.60 -6.26 16.91
N GLN A 211 -14.97 -7.43 16.41
CA GLN A 211 -15.01 -7.74 14.99
C GLN A 211 -16.37 -8.23 14.52
N ARG A 212 -16.82 -7.75 13.36
CA ARG A 212 -18.03 -8.27 12.70
C ARG A 212 -17.79 -9.63 12.07
N SER A 213 -16.60 -9.85 11.54
CA SER A 213 -16.14 -11.11 10.97
C SER A 213 -14.65 -11.27 11.22
N PRO A 214 -14.18 -12.48 11.56
CA PRO A 214 -12.78 -12.72 11.82
C PRO A 214 -11.91 -12.60 10.57
N SER A 215 -10.62 -12.31 10.79
CA SER A 215 -9.55 -12.41 9.80
C SER A 215 -8.69 -13.64 10.05
N TYR A 216 -8.00 -14.12 9.01
CA TYR A 216 -6.94 -15.11 9.20
C TYR A 216 -5.71 -14.43 9.80
N LEU A 217 -5.15 -15.08 10.81
CA LEU A 217 -4.00 -14.59 11.56
C LEU A 217 -2.97 -15.71 11.70
N MET A 218 -1.72 -15.40 11.42
CA MET A 218 -0.60 -16.32 11.59
C MET A 218 0.53 -15.67 12.40
N SER A 219 1.13 -16.45 13.29
CA SER A 219 2.38 -16.05 13.93
C SER A 219 3.56 -16.27 12.97
N GLN A 220 4.48 -15.33 12.98
CA GLN A 220 5.72 -15.40 12.24
C GLN A 220 6.87 -14.98 13.17
N PRO A 221 7.94 -15.76 13.26
CA PRO A 221 9.10 -15.35 14.04
C PRO A 221 9.74 -14.08 13.43
N THR A 222 10.12 -13.14 14.27
CA THR A 222 10.82 -11.93 13.84
C THR A 222 12.23 -12.24 13.38
N GLU A 223 12.89 -13.23 13.99
CA GLU A 223 14.20 -13.73 13.58
C GLU A 223 14.10 -15.14 13.00
N ASP A 224 14.73 -15.37 11.90
CA ASP A 224 14.67 -16.64 11.16
C ASP A 224 16.01 -17.41 11.24
N GLY A 225 15.96 -18.68 11.63
CA GLY A 225 17.16 -19.53 11.78
C GLY A 225 17.92 -19.76 10.46
N MET A 226 17.21 -19.83 9.33
CA MET A 226 17.84 -19.99 8.00
C MET A 226 18.59 -18.70 7.60
N GLU A 227 18.09 -17.55 7.95
CA GLU A 227 18.78 -16.28 7.72
C GLU A 227 20.07 -16.18 8.55
N LYS A 228 20.00 -16.57 9.84
CA LYS A 228 21.20 -16.67 10.68
C LYS A 228 22.24 -17.62 10.08
N PHE A 229 21.79 -18.76 9.56
CA PHE A 229 22.68 -19.70 8.86
C PHE A 229 23.31 -19.07 7.62
N PHE A 230 22.52 -18.43 6.74
CA PHE A 230 23.08 -17.79 5.54
C PHE A 230 24.09 -16.69 5.89
N ARG A 231 23.80 -15.86 6.89
CA ARG A 231 24.72 -14.79 7.34
C ARG A 231 26.00 -15.33 7.96
N ALA A 232 25.94 -16.47 8.63
CA ALA A 232 27.10 -17.08 9.29
C ALA A 232 28.05 -17.78 8.32
N TYR A 233 27.52 -18.42 7.26
CA TYR A 233 28.31 -19.33 6.43
C TYR A 233 28.58 -18.83 5.00
N PHE A 234 27.95 -17.73 4.56
CA PHE A 234 28.15 -17.19 3.22
C PHE A 234 28.65 -15.74 3.24
N PRO A 235 29.44 -15.32 2.22
CA PRO A 235 29.78 -13.91 2.05
C PRO A 235 28.52 -13.03 2.03
N ALA A 236 28.60 -11.84 2.63
CA ALA A 236 27.45 -10.96 2.87
C ALA A 236 26.56 -10.72 1.62
N ALA A 237 27.18 -10.49 0.46
CA ALA A 237 26.44 -10.27 -0.80
C ALA A 237 25.65 -11.51 -1.25
N LEU A 238 26.21 -12.73 -1.06
CA LEU A 238 25.55 -13.99 -1.40
C LEU A 238 24.46 -14.32 -0.37
N ALA A 239 24.77 -14.17 0.92
CA ALA A 239 23.82 -14.38 2.01
C ALA A 239 22.55 -13.54 1.79
N TYR A 240 22.70 -12.25 1.48
CA TYR A 240 21.56 -11.38 1.20
C TYR A 240 20.73 -11.85 0.01
N ARG A 241 21.37 -12.25 -1.10
CA ARG A 241 20.66 -12.78 -2.28
C ARG A 241 19.88 -14.05 -1.96
N LEU A 242 20.45 -14.94 -1.17
CA LEU A 242 19.80 -16.19 -0.73
C LEU A 242 18.60 -15.89 0.18
N ILE A 243 18.77 -14.97 1.15
CA ILE A 243 17.70 -14.52 2.04
C ILE A 243 16.55 -13.90 1.21
N ARG A 244 16.86 -12.95 0.32
CA ARG A 244 15.85 -12.32 -0.53
C ARG A 244 15.15 -13.34 -1.44
N PHE A 245 15.89 -14.27 -2.03
CA PHE A 245 15.31 -15.33 -2.85
C PHE A 245 14.36 -16.23 -2.04
N LYS A 246 14.75 -16.62 -0.82
CA LYS A 246 13.89 -17.36 0.11
C LYS A 246 12.57 -16.62 0.35
N TRP A 247 12.65 -15.31 0.65
CA TRP A 247 11.47 -14.49 0.96
C TRP A 247 10.61 -14.15 -0.26
N ILE A 248 11.12 -14.32 -1.47
CA ILE A 248 10.31 -14.31 -2.69
C ILE A 248 9.66 -15.68 -2.92
N LEU A 249 10.41 -16.76 -2.75
CA LEU A 249 9.99 -18.12 -3.09
C LEU A 249 8.97 -18.69 -2.11
N LEU A 250 9.24 -18.61 -0.78
CA LEU A 250 8.38 -19.24 0.22
C LEU A 250 6.97 -18.61 0.28
N PRO A 251 6.80 -17.28 0.31
CA PRO A 251 5.48 -16.67 0.22
C PRO A 251 4.76 -17.02 -1.09
N PHE A 252 5.47 -17.08 -2.21
CA PHE A 252 4.89 -17.51 -3.49
C PHE A 252 4.35 -18.95 -3.43
N LEU A 253 5.14 -19.88 -2.88
CA LEU A 253 4.71 -21.28 -2.70
C LEU A 253 3.51 -21.37 -1.76
N PHE A 254 3.53 -20.61 -0.67
CA PHE A 254 2.44 -20.59 0.30
C PHE A 254 1.16 -19.99 -0.29
N THR A 255 1.24 -18.87 -1.00
CA THR A 255 0.10 -18.27 -1.69
C THR A 255 -0.47 -19.21 -2.76
N SER A 256 0.41 -19.87 -3.51
CA SER A 256 0.01 -20.88 -4.50
C SER A 256 -0.68 -22.07 -3.85
N PHE A 257 -0.14 -22.58 -2.74
CA PHE A 257 -0.79 -23.63 -1.95
C PHE A 257 -2.19 -23.22 -1.49
N CYS A 258 -2.33 -21.99 -0.93
CA CYS A 258 -3.62 -21.49 -0.50
C CYS A 258 -4.64 -21.35 -1.65
N LYS A 259 -4.18 -21.01 -2.83
CA LYS A 259 -5.01 -20.88 -4.03
C LYS A 259 -5.48 -22.22 -4.58
N TYR A 260 -4.58 -23.22 -4.67
CA TYR A 260 -4.89 -24.51 -5.27
C TYR A 260 -5.48 -25.54 -4.30
N PHE A 261 -5.19 -25.40 -3.00
CA PHE A 261 -5.66 -26.27 -1.93
C PHE A 261 -6.41 -25.51 -0.81
N PRO A 262 -7.48 -24.77 -1.13
CA PRO A 262 -8.10 -23.82 -0.18
C PRO A 262 -8.63 -24.49 1.10
N VAL A 263 -9.13 -25.73 1.03
CA VAL A 263 -9.64 -26.45 2.20
C VAL A 263 -8.50 -26.82 3.15
N ALA A 264 -7.40 -27.35 2.62
CA ALA A 264 -6.22 -27.69 3.41
C ALA A 264 -5.57 -26.45 4.02
N ALA A 265 -5.47 -25.35 3.26
CA ALA A 265 -4.96 -24.09 3.75
C ALA A 265 -5.79 -23.51 4.91
N LYS A 266 -7.13 -23.53 4.79
CA LYS A 266 -8.02 -23.14 5.91
C LYS A 266 -7.77 -23.97 7.15
N LYS A 267 -7.72 -25.31 7.01
CA LYS A 267 -7.48 -26.23 8.12
C LYS A 267 -6.13 -25.95 8.78
N MET A 268 -5.10 -25.76 7.98
CA MET A 268 -3.73 -25.47 8.46
C MET A 268 -3.67 -24.14 9.23
N VAL A 269 -4.16 -23.04 8.65
CA VAL A 269 -4.10 -21.70 9.29
C VAL A 269 -4.96 -21.65 10.55
N LYS A 270 -6.18 -22.22 10.51
CA LYS A 270 -7.03 -22.34 11.70
C LYS A 270 -6.40 -23.23 12.79
N GLY A 271 -5.78 -24.33 12.41
CA GLY A 271 -5.09 -25.21 13.35
C GLY A 271 -3.88 -24.53 14.01
N ALA A 272 -3.12 -23.73 13.24
CA ALA A 272 -2.01 -22.94 13.77
C ALA A 272 -2.48 -21.87 14.77
N ALA A 273 -3.58 -21.19 14.48
CA ALA A 273 -4.19 -20.23 15.40
C ALA A 273 -4.68 -20.93 16.67
N GLY A 274 -5.42 -22.04 16.53
CA GLY A 274 -5.98 -22.79 17.67
C GLY A 274 -4.95 -23.31 18.68
N LYS A 275 -3.72 -23.62 18.21
CA LYS A 275 -2.63 -24.04 19.10
C LYS A 275 -2.08 -22.91 19.97
N GLN A 276 -2.37 -21.67 19.65
CA GLN A 276 -1.86 -20.48 20.34
C GLN A 276 -2.92 -19.80 21.21
N LEU A 277 -4.19 -20.12 20.99
CA LEU A 277 -5.30 -19.59 21.78
C LEU A 277 -5.31 -20.19 23.20
N PRO A 278 -5.73 -19.40 24.22
CA PRO A 278 -6.06 -19.95 25.52
C PRO A 278 -7.28 -20.89 25.42
N VAL A 279 -7.42 -21.81 26.39
CA VAL A 279 -8.43 -22.87 26.34
C VAL A 279 -9.87 -22.35 26.36
N ASP A 280 -10.08 -21.22 26.98
CA ASP A 280 -11.39 -20.56 27.17
C ASP A 280 -11.83 -19.74 25.97
N ILE A 281 -10.95 -19.48 25.00
CA ILE A 281 -11.30 -18.75 23.76
C ILE A 281 -11.53 -19.74 22.61
N PRO A 282 -12.80 -19.95 22.19
CA PRO A 282 -13.10 -20.88 21.11
C PRO A 282 -12.66 -20.35 19.73
N ILE A 283 -12.23 -21.26 18.85
CA ILE A 283 -11.91 -20.90 17.48
C ILE A 283 -13.14 -20.32 16.76
N ASN A 284 -14.33 -20.89 17.00
CA ASN A 284 -15.59 -20.36 16.50
C ASN A 284 -16.28 -19.53 17.59
N PRO A 285 -16.74 -18.31 17.30
CA PRO A 285 -16.74 -17.64 15.99
C PRO A 285 -15.47 -16.79 15.72
N HIS A 286 -14.55 -16.70 16.70
CA HIS A 286 -13.56 -15.62 16.76
C HIS A 286 -12.41 -15.74 15.73
N PHE A 287 -12.07 -16.98 15.30
CA PHE A 287 -10.93 -17.25 14.40
C PHE A 287 -11.31 -18.16 13.23
N SER A 288 -12.58 -18.12 12.81
CA SER A 288 -13.12 -18.93 11.71
C SER A 288 -13.69 -18.09 10.57
N PRO A 289 -12.84 -17.44 9.72
CA PRO A 289 -13.31 -16.70 8.58
C PRO A 289 -14.12 -17.58 7.60
N LYS A 290 -15.19 -17.01 7.03
CA LYS A 290 -16.04 -17.71 6.04
C LYS A 290 -15.45 -17.72 4.63
N TYR A 291 -14.41 -16.95 4.38
CA TYR A 291 -13.72 -16.81 3.09
C TYR A 291 -12.45 -17.66 3.01
N ASN A 292 -11.82 -17.77 1.84
CA ASN A 292 -10.55 -18.49 1.66
C ASN A 292 -9.36 -17.62 2.06
N VAL A 293 -8.27 -18.27 2.48
CA VAL A 293 -7.01 -17.58 2.78
C VAL A 293 -6.58 -16.75 1.56
N PHE A 294 -6.13 -15.52 1.76
CA PHE A 294 -5.81 -14.49 0.76
C PHE A 294 -6.99 -13.90 -0.05
N GLN A 295 -8.24 -14.29 0.18
CA GLN A 295 -9.37 -13.49 -0.34
C GLN A 295 -9.55 -12.16 0.40
N GLN A 296 -9.04 -12.08 1.63
CA GLN A 296 -8.73 -10.83 2.33
C GLN A 296 -7.29 -10.94 2.83
N ARG A 297 -6.72 -9.85 3.36
CA ARG A 297 -5.36 -9.90 3.87
C ARG A 297 -5.22 -10.97 4.96
N LEU A 298 -4.22 -11.81 4.84
CA LEU A 298 -3.70 -12.62 5.92
C LEU A 298 -2.82 -11.72 6.78
N CYS A 299 -3.14 -11.60 8.06
CA CYS A 299 -2.39 -10.77 8.99
C CYS A 299 -1.33 -11.59 9.70
N PHE A 300 -0.15 -11.00 9.88
CA PHE A 300 0.94 -11.64 10.61
C PHE A 300 1.12 -10.96 11.98
N CYS A 301 1.29 -11.78 13.02
CA CYS A 301 1.66 -11.33 14.35
C CYS A 301 3.09 -11.81 14.67
N PRO A 302 4.05 -10.88 14.85
CA PRO A 302 5.42 -11.21 15.20
C PRO A 302 5.49 -11.97 16.52
N ASP A 303 6.20 -13.10 16.52
CA ASP A 303 6.43 -13.94 17.69
C ASP A 303 5.14 -14.32 18.48
N GLY A 304 3.98 -14.20 17.82
CA GLY A 304 2.69 -14.52 18.42
C GLY A 304 2.20 -13.51 19.47
N ASP A 305 2.65 -12.26 19.41
CA ASP A 305 2.32 -11.19 20.35
C ASP A 305 0.81 -11.00 20.57
N PHE A 306 0.02 -11.09 19.49
CA PHE A 306 -1.43 -11.03 19.55
C PHE A 306 -2.03 -12.14 20.43
N TYR A 307 -1.53 -13.37 20.30
CA TYR A 307 -2.03 -14.49 21.12
C TYR A 307 -1.50 -14.44 22.55
N ALA A 308 -0.33 -13.83 22.77
CA ALA A 308 0.24 -13.68 24.10
C ALA A 308 -0.67 -12.82 24.99
N CYS A 309 -1.12 -11.64 24.52
CA CYS A 309 -2.02 -10.80 25.32
C CYS A 309 -3.39 -11.46 25.59
N LEU A 310 -3.87 -12.35 24.71
CA LEU A 310 -5.08 -13.14 24.98
C LEU A 310 -4.84 -14.16 26.10
N ARG A 311 -3.69 -14.86 26.11
CA ARG A 311 -3.34 -15.83 27.17
C ARG A 311 -3.09 -15.15 28.53
N GLU A 312 -2.57 -13.92 28.49
CA GLU A 312 -2.33 -13.10 29.69
C GLU A 312 -3.62 -12.46 30.24
N GLY A 313 -4.72 -12.52 29.48
CA GLY A 313 -6.00 -11.92 29.87
C GLY A 313 -6.03 -10.38 29.80
N THR A 314 -4.98 -9.76 29.28
CA THR A 314 -4.88 -8.29 29.10
C THR A 314 -5.63 -7.80 27.85
N GLY A 315 -5.86 -8.70 26.89
CA GLY A 315 -6.65 -8.48 25.69
C GLY A 315 -7.75 -9.53 25.51
N SER A 316 -8.79 -9.17 24.77
CA SER A 316 -9.88 -10.09 24.40
C SER A 316 -10.37 -9.86 22.97
N VAL A 317 -11.08 -10.86 22.45
CA VAL A 317 -11.72 -10.77 21.12
C VAL A 317 -13.20 -11.03 21.26
N GLU A 318 -14.02 -10.12 20.75
CA GLU A 318 -15.47 -10.25 20.65
C GLU A 318 -15.88 -10.29 19.17
N THR A 319 -16.78 -11.22 18.81
CA THR A 319 -17.32 -11.31 17.45
C THR A 319 -18.82 -11.10 17.49
N GLY A 320 -19.24 -9.97 16.88
CA GLY A 320 -20.65 -9.59 16.85
C GLY A 320 -20.86 -8.34 16.01
N THR A 321 -22.12 -8.08 15.68
CA THR A 321 -22.56 -6.84 15.02
C THR A 321 -23.08 -5.87 16.07
N ILE A 322 -22.71 -4.60 15.93
CA ILE A 322 -23.16 -3.52 16.80
C ILE A 322 -24.63 -3.25 16.49
N ASP A 323 -25.44 -3.26 17.53
CA ASP A 323 -26.82 -2.78 17.50
C ASP A 323 -26.83 -1.26 17.62
N THR A 324 -26.26 -0.74 18.71
CA THR A 324 -26.11 0.70 18.91
C THR A 324 -24.96 1.02 19.87
N VAL A 325 -24.41 2.20 19.74
CA VAL A 325 -23.51 2.81 20.73
C VAL A 325 -24.31 3.80 21.57
N THR A 326 -24.16 3.71 22.88
CA THR A 326 -24.78 4.61 23.85
C THR A 326 -23.76 5.63 24.36
N GLU A 327 -24.12 6.40 25.38
CA GLU A 327 -23.19 7.36 26.00
C GLU A 327 -21.92 6.70 26.57
N ASN A 328 -22.02 5.46 27.07
CA ASN A 328 -20.93 4.77 27.78
C ASN A 328 -20.78 3.30 27.42
N SER A 329 -21.48 2.81 26.40
CA SER A 329 -21.41 1.40 26.02
C SER A 329 -21.61 1.13 24.54
N ILE A 330 -21.19 -0.06 24.12
CA ILE A 330 -21.45 -0.63 22.79
C ILE A 330 -22.36 -1.84 23.00
N LYS A 331 -23.58 -1.78 22.51
CA LYS A 331 -24.55 -2.88 22.56
C LYS A 331 -24.47 -3.71 21.28
N LEU A 332 -24.38 -5.02 21.44
CA LEU A 332 -24.35 -5.96 20.32
C LEU A 332 -25.74 -6.59 20.12
N HIS A 333 -26.06 -6.99 18.90
CA HIS A 333 -27.30 -7.72 18.62
C HIS A 333 -27.43 -9.06 19.38
N SER A 334 -26.31 -9.58 19.90
CA SER A 334 -26.30 -10.75 20.79
C SER A 334 -26.83 -10.47 22.21
N GLY A 335 -27.10 -9.22 22.55
CA GLY A 335 -27.42 -8.76 23.90
C GLY A 335 -26.19 -8.47 24.78
N ARG A 336 -24.97 -8.80 24.30
CA ARG A 336 -23.74 -8.45 25.02
C ARG A 336 -23.49 -6.95 24.95
N GLU A 337 -22.96 -6.40 26.03
CA GLU A 337 -22.64 -4.99 26.18
C GLU A 337 -21.16 -4.82 26.56
N LEU A 338 -20.46 -3.90 25.92
CA LEU A 338 -19.06 -3.54 26.19
C LEU A 338 -19.03 -2.10 26.71
N HIS A 339 -18.23 -1.82 27.75
CA HIS A 339 -18.12 -0.52 28.39
C HIS A 339 -16.71 0.08 28.21
N PRO A 340 -16.40 0.64 27.04
CA PRO A 340 -15.12 1.28 26.80
C PRO A 340 -15.07 2.71 27.35
N ASP A 341 -13.85 3.16 27.70
CA ASP A 341 -13.52 4.57 27.86
C ASP A 341 -13.11 5.20 26.50
N ILE A 342 -12.53 4.35 25.61
CA ILE A 342 -12.06 4.77 24.28
C ILE A 342 -12.53 3.76 23.23
N ILE A 343 -13.05 4.28 22.12
CA ILE A 343 -13.37 3.50 20.93
C ILE A 343 -12.35 3.82 19.82
N VAL A 344 -11.64 2.81 19.32
CA VAL A 344 -10.71 2.93 18.20
C VAL A 344 -11.35 2.36 16.94
N THR A 345 -11.62 3.20 15.93
CA THR A 345 -12.30 2.79 14.70
C THR A 345 -11.30 2.29 13.64
N ALA A 346 -10.77 1.07 13.82
CA ALA A 346 -9.86 0.41 12.88
C ALA A 346 -10.61 -0.26 11.71
N THR A 347 -11.57 0.46 11.12
CA THR A 347 -12.55 -0.06 10.16
C THR A 347 -12.10 0.00 8.69
N GLY A 348 -10.87 0.39 8.44
CA GLY A 348 -10.24 0.46 7.11
C GLY A 348 -9.93 1.88 6.66
N LEU A 349 -9.32 1.98 5.47
CA LEU A 349 -8.83 3.24 4.89
C LEU A 349 -9.65 3.61 3.65
N LYS A 350 -9.82 4.90 3.41
CA LYS A 350 -10.43 5.40 2.18
C LYS A 350 -9.43 5.30 1.03
N LEU A 351 -9.88 4.76 -0.10
CA LEU A 351 -9.04 4.69 -1.30
C LEU A 351 -9.11 5.99 -2.09
N GLN A 352 -7.97 6.39 -2.63
CA GLN A 352 -7.81 7.53 -3.51
C GLN A 352 -6.65 7.28 -4.46
N VAL A 353 -6.85 7.46 -5.75
CA VAL A 353 -5.80 7.30 -6.77
C VAL A 353 -5.26 8.67 -7.16
N ALA A 354 -4.04 8.69 -7.68
CA ALA A 354 -3.36 9.91 -8.12
C ALA A 354 -3.24 11.01 -7.03
N GLY A 355 -3.28 10.62 -5.74
CA GLY A 355 -3.21 11.59 -4.63
C GLY A 355 -4.38 12.59 -4.62
N GLY A 356 -5.47 12.30 -5.33
CA GLY A 356 -6.64 13.19 -5.45
C GLY A 356 -6.46 14.35 -6.41
N MET A 357 -5.36 14.43 -7.17
CA MET A 357 -5.19 15.46 -8.19
C MET A 357 -6.17 15.27 -9.36
N LYS A 358 -6.55 16.37 -9.97
CA LYS A 358 -7.35 16.36 -11.19
C LYS A 358 -6.45 16.05 -12.38
N LEU A 359 -6.83 15.08 -13.19
CA LEU A 359 -6.13 14.73 -14.43
C LEU A 359 -6.96 15.21 -15.62
N SER A 360 -6.31 15.74 -16.64
CA SER A 360 -6.95 16.05 -17.93
C SER A 360 -6.01 15.75 -19.11
N VAL A 361 -6.62 15.48 -20.26
CA VAL A 361 -5.93 15.28 -21.55
C VAL A 361 -6.61 16.20 -22.55
N ASP A 362 -5.85 17.13 -23.14
CA ASP A 362 -6.33 18.13 -24.09
C ASP A 362 -7.60 18.88 -23.60
N GLY A 363 -7.56 19.30 -22.34
CA GLY A 363 -8.64 20.02 -21.68
C GLY A 363 -9.83 19.15 -21.23
N SER A 364 -9.87 17.86 -21.60
CA SER A 364 -10.93 16.94 -21.20
C SER A 364 -10.60 16.26 -19.87
N PRO A 365 -11.48 16.27 -18.87
CA PRO A 365 -11.26 15.57 -17.61
C PRO A 365 -11.03 14.08 -17.82
N TYR A 366 -10.07 13.51 -17.08
CA TYR A 366 -9.71 12.11 -17.15
C TYR A 366 -10.10 11.37 -15.87
N ASP A 367 -11.00 10.37 -15.98
CA ASP A 367 -11.44 9.54 -14.87
C ASP A 367 -10.69 8.21 -14.86
N VAL A 368 -9.83 8.02 -13.84
CA VAL A 368 -9.04 6.80 -13.64
C VAL A 368 -9.92 5.57 -13.47
N GLY A 369 -11.07 5.70 -12.79
CA GLY A 369 -11.98 4.59 -12.50
C GLY A 369 -12.63 3.97 -13.74
N GLU A 370 -12.71 4.70 -14.85
CA GLU A 370 -13.27 4.25 -16.12
C GLU A 370 -12.24 3.61 -17.07
N LYS A 371 -10.94 3.63 -16.73
CA LYS A 371 -9.86 3.26 -17.62
C LYS A 371 -9.22 1.92 -17.26
N TYR A 372 -8.79 1.20 -18.30
CA TYR A 372 -8.07 -0.07 -18.13
C TYR A 372 -6.60 0.15 -17.81
N PHE A 373 -6.05 -0.77 -17.03
CA PHE A 373 -4.67 -0.72 -16.53
C PHE A 373 -3.75 -1.60 -17.39
N TRP A 374 -2.95 -0.97 -18.24
CA TRP A 374 -2.02 -1.66 -19.13
C TRP A 374 -0.83 -2.21 -18.34
N LYS A 375 -0.68 -3.53 -18.33
CA LYS A 375 0.41 -4.28 -17.64
C LYS A 375 0.62 -3.89 -16.17
N GLY A 376 -0.38 -3.32 -15.52
CA GLY A 376 -0.23 -2.80 -14.16
C GLY A 376 0.74 -1.63 -14.03
N VAL A 377 0.98 -0.86 -15.10
CA VAL A 377 1.96 0.24 -15.16
C VAL A 377 1.38 1.52 -15.70
N MET A 378 0.66 1.49 -16.83
CA MET A 378 0.10 2.67 -17.47
C MET A 378 -1.42 2.58 -17.58
N LEU A 379 -2.09 3.71 -17.73
CA LEU A 379 -3.54 3.77 -17.88
C LEU A 379 -3.93 3.99 -19.34
N GLU A 380 -5.02 3.33 -19.76
CA GLU A 380 -5.62 3.53 -21.07
C GLU A 380 -5.88 5.01 -21.34
N ASP A 381 -5.54 5.49 -22.52
CA ASP A 381 -5.71 6.88 -22.99
C ASP A 381 -5.01 7.98 -22.18
N LEU A 382 -4.07 7.61 -21.29
CA LEU A 382 -3.27 8.57 -20.55
C LEU A 382 -1.84 8.64 -21.11
N PRO A 383 -1.49 9.70 -21.82
CA PRO A 383 -0.21 9.81 -22.48
C PRO A 383 0.94 9.99 -21.49
N ASN A 384 2.09 9.38 -21.78
CA ASN A 384 3.34 9.57 -21.04
C ASN A 384 3.18 9.56 -19.51
N ALA A 385 2.38 8.64 -19.00
CA ALA A 385 2.10 8.57 -17.58
C ALA A 385 2.13 7.12 -17.08
N ALA A 386 2.70 6.92 -15.91
CA ALA A 386 2.65 5.63 -15.24
C ALA A 386 2.22 5.79 -13.78
N ILE A 387 1.56 4.77 -13.26
CA ILE A 387 1.12 4.70 -11.87
C ILE A 387 1.72 3.49 -11.18
N THR A 388 2.24 3.68 -9.99
CA THR A 388 2.80 2.60 -9.18
C THR A 388 1.75 2.03 -8.24
N ILE A 389 1.35 0.78 -8.51
CA ILE A 389 0.53 -0.03 -7.61
C ILE A 389 1.31 -1.34 -7.36
N GLY A 390 1.51 -1.70 -6.09
CA GLY A 390 2.20 -2.92 -5.69
C GLY A 390 1.27 -4.15 -5.67
N TYR A 391 1.72 -5.20 -4.99
CA TYR A 391 0.95 -6.43 -4.80
C TYR A 391 0.06 -6.35 -3.56
N VAL A 392 -0.98 -7.17 -3.54
CA VAL A 392 -1.87 -7.35 -2.38
C VAL A 392 -1.48 -8.57 -1.53
N ASP A 393 -0.75 -9.51 -2.12
CA ASP A 393 -0.34 -10.81 -1.58
C ASP A 393 1.20 -11.02 -1.56
N ALA A 394 1.94 -9.97 -1.87
CA ALA A 394 3.40 -9.88 -1.79
C ALA A 394 3.83 -8.47 -1.38
N SER A 395 5.13 -8.29 -1.13
CA SER A 395 5.68 -6.99 -0.76
C SER A 395 5.44 -5.92 -1.84
N TRP A 396 5.00 -4.74 -1.41
CA TRP A 396 4.68 -3.60 -2.28
C TRP A 396 5.84 -3.22 -3.20
N THR A 397 7.05 -3.19 -2.67
CA THR A 397 8.24 -2.72 -3.38
C THR A 397 8.63 -3.60 -4.57
N LEU A 398 8.28 -4.88 -4.55
CA LEU A 398 8.49 -5.78 -5.69
C LEU A 398 7.75 -5.27 -6.93
N GLY A 399 6.47 -4.88 -6.77
CA GLY A 399 5.67 -4.31 -7.86
C GLY A 399 6.12 -2.89 -8.24
N ALA A 400 6.49 -2.09 -7.24
CA ALA A 400 7.02 -0.74 -7.47
C ALA A 400 8.32 -0.77 -8.29
N ASP A 401 9.21 -1.72 -7.99
CA ASP A 401 10.47 -1.88 -8.71
C ASP A 401 10.26 -2.38 -10.15
N ALA A 402 9.37 -3.36 -10.34
CA ALA A 402 9.03 -3.83 -11.69
C ALA A 402 8.42 -2.70 -12.55
N THR A 403 7.54 -1.87 -11.95
CA THR A 403 7.00 -0.67 -12.63
C THR A 403 8.10 0.29 -13.03
N ALA A 404 8.97 0.68 -12.09
CA ALA A 404 10.04 1.64 -12.36
C ALA A 404 11.00 1.14 -13.45
N GLN A 405 11.35 -0.15 -13.44
CA GLN A 405 12.21 -0.73 -14.46
C GLN A 405 11.55 -0.79 -15.84
N MET A 406 10.24 -1.05 -15.93
CA MET A 406 9.49 -1.00 -17.19
C MET A 406 9.43 0.43 -17.72
N VAL A 407 9.15 1.41 -16.87
CA VAL A 407 9.14 2.84 -17.23
C VAL A 407 10.50 3.29 -17.78
N CYS A 408 11.60 2.95 -17.10
CA CYS A 408 12.94 3.26 -17.58
C CYS A 408 13.21 2.68 -18.97
N ARG A 409 12.72 1.44 -19.24
CA ARG A 409 12.87 0.82 -20.55
C ARG A 409 12.02 1.49 -21.63
N ILE A 410 10.79 1.93 -21.29
CA ILE A 410 9.94 2.70 -22.20
C ILE A 410 10.63 4.03 -22.54
N LEU A 411 11.05 4.80 -21.55
CA LEU A 411 11.74 6.09 -21.74
C LEU A 411 13.00 5.95 -22.60
N LYS A 412 13.83 4.94 -22.32
CA LYS A 412 15.02 4.65 -23.13
C LYS A 412 14.68 4.34 -24.58
N ARG A 413 13.58 3.64 -24.81
CA ARG A 413 13.12 3.30 -26.16
C ARG A 413 12.54 4.52 -26.88
N MET A 414 11.73 5.34 -26.20
CA MET A 414 11.22 6.60 -26.73
C MET A 414 12.38 7.47 -27.25
N LYS A 415 13.41 7.67 -26.42
CA LYS A 415 14.62 8.42 -26.81
C LYS A 415 15.30 7.82 -28.03
N LYS A 416 15.50 6.50 -28.04
CA LYS A 416 16.16 5.80 -29.17
C LYS A 416 15.39 5.90 -30.47
N GLU A 417 14.06 5.88 -30.44
CA GLU A 417 13.20 5.87 -31.65
C GLU A 417 12.69 7.27 -32.04
N GLY A 418 13.05 8.35 -31.30
CA GLY A 418 12.56 9.69 -31.54
C GLY A 418 11.05 9.82 -31.28
N VAL A 419 10.55 9.12 -30.29
CA VAL A 419 9.13 9.11 -29.89
C VAL A 419 8.92 10.15 -28.80
N ALA A 420 7.97 11.04 -29.01
CA ALA A 420 7.61 12.07 -28.03
C ALA A 420 6.46 11.64 -27.12
N GLU A 421 5.59 10.74 -27.60
CA GLU A 421 4.41 10.35 -26.87
C GLU A 421 4.14 8.84 -26.97
N VAL A 422 3.79 8.21 -25.85
CA VAL A 422 3.29 6.83 -25.77
C VAL A 422 1.97 6.79 -25.03
N VAL A 423 0.98 6.12 -25.60
CA VAL A 423 -0.37 6.06 -25.04
C VAL A 423 -0.91 4.63 -25.13
N PRO A 424 -1.25 3.98 -24.01
CA PRO A 424 -1.94 2.69 -24.08
C PRO A 424 -3.34 2.84 -24.67
N ARG A 425 -3.72 1.94 -25.61
CA ARG A 425 -5.02 1.94 -26.26
C ARG A 425 -5.70 0.59 -26.12
N CYS A 426 -6.87 0.58 -25.51
CA CYS A 426 -7.76 -0.58 -25.46
C CYS A 426 -8.78 -0.47 -26.57
N SER A 427 -8.70 -1.33 -27.59
CA SER A 427 -9.66 -1.30 -28.68
C SER A 427 -11.06 -1.70 -28.22
N GLU A 428 -12.10 -1.24 -28.91
CA GLU A 428 -13.49 -1.60 -28.62
C GLU A 428 -13.72 -3.13 -28.71
N ASP A 429 -13.01 -3.82 -29.61
CA ASP A 429 -13.07 -5.27 -29.71
C ASP A 429 -12.43 -5.99 -28.52
N GLN A 430 -11.33 -5.42 -28.00
CA GLN A 430 -10.73 -5.90 -26.74
C GLN A 430 -11.71 -5.70 -25.58
N LYS A 431 -12.31 -4.52 -25.43
CA LYS A 431 -13.29 -4.24 -24.38
C LYS A 431 -14.50 -5.18 -24.44
N LYS A 432 -15.05 -5.43 -25.63
CA LYS A 432 -16.19 -6.35 -25.83
C LYS A 432 -15.87 -7.80 -25.48
N THR A 433 -14.64 -8.25 -25.71
CA THR A 433 -14.23 -9.65 -25.53
C THR A 433 -13.57 -9.95 -24.18
N MET A 434 -13.15 -8.92 -23.44
CA MET A 434 -12.57 -9.05 -22.10
C MET A 434 -13.66 -9.10 -21.03
N LYS A 435 -13.42 -9.91 -20.00
CA LYS A 435 -14.18 -9.83 -18.75
C LYS A 435 -13.44 -8.89 -17.79
N GLU A 436 -14.16 -7.93 -17.24
CA GLU A 436 -13.59 -7.05 -16.20
C GLU A 436 -13.13 -7.85 -14.99
N ARG A 437 -11.97 -7.48 -14.47
CA ARG A 437 -11.36 -8.03 -13.26
C ARG A 437 -10.97 -6.87 -12.33
N PRO A 438 -11.01 -7.07 -11.02
CA PRO A 438 -10.49 -6.08 -10.09
C PRO A 438 -8.95 -5.97 -10.22
N VAL A 439 -8.41 -4.76 -10.17
CA VAL A 439 -6.96 -4.52 -10.10
C VAL A 439 -6.39 -5.05 -8.78
N LEU A 440 -7.12 -4.85 -7.68
CA LEU A 440 -6.79 -5.40 -6.37
C LEU A 440 -7.73 -6.58 -6.08
N ASN A 441 -7.21 -7.80 -6.13
CA ASN A 441 -8.00 -9.01 -5.90
C ASN A 441 -8.22 -9.27 -4.41
N LEU A 442 -8.91 -8.35 -3.72
CA LEU A 442 -9.28 -8.44 -2.31
C LEU A 442 -10.77 -8.20 -2.11
N ASN A 443 -11.38 -9.03 -1.26
CA ASN A 443 -12.80 -8.93 -0.89
C ASN A 443 -13.06 -8.07 0.36
N SER A 444 -12.05 -7.33 0.84
CA SER A 444 -12.18 -6.45 2.01
C SER A 444 -13.13 -5.29 1.77
N THR A 445 -13.79 -4.83 2.84
CA THR A 445 -14.83 -3.78 2.77
C THR A 445 -14.31 -2.48 2.14
N TYR A 446 -13.08 -2.07 2.51
CA TYR A 446 -12.51 -0.83 2.01
C TYR A 446 -12.17 -0.89 0.50
N VAL A 447 -11.75 -2.06 -0.03
CA VAL A 447 -11.51 -2.24 -1.45
C VAL A 447 -12.83 -2.22 -2.23
N LYS A 448 -13.87 -2.85 -1.69
CA LYS A 448 -15.21 -2.80 -2.30
C LYS A 448 -15.77 -1.38 -2.32
N ALA A 449 -15.61 -0.62 -1.25
CA ALA A 449 -16.03 0.78 -1.16
C ALA A 449 -15.27 1.69 -2.14
N GLY A 450 -14.00 1.40 -2.41
CA GLY A 450 -13.17 2.16 -3.34
C GLY A 450 -13.11 1.62 -4.78
N LYS A 451 -13.97 0.66 -5.16
CA LYS A 451 -13.93 0.05 -6.49
C LYS A 451 -14.05 1.08 -7.62
N SER A 452 -14.85 2.10 -7.44
CA SER A 452 -15.11 3.13 -8.47
C SER A 452 -13.94 4.08 -8.72
N VAL A 453 -13.00 4.21 -7.79
CA VAL A 453 -11.83 5.09 -7.95
C VAL A 453 -10.59 4.35 -8.46
N LEU A 454 -10.60 3.01 -8.43
CA LEU A 454 -9.51 2.20 -8.95
C LEU A 454 -9.70 1.94 -10.45
N PRO A 455 -8.60 1.86 -11.23
CA PRO A 455 -8.72 1.51 -12.65
C PRO A 455 -9.28 0.10 -12.84
N LYS A 456 -9.76 -0.18 -14.04
CA LYS A 456 -10.26 -1.50 -14.46
C LYS A 456 -9.11 -2.40 -14.90
N ALA A 457 -9.26 -3.70 -14.74
CA ALA A 457 -8.41 -4.69 -15.39
C ALA A 457 -9.26 -5.65 -16.21
N GLY A 458 -8.65 -6.29 -17.20
CA GLY A 458 -9.25 -7.35 -18.00
C GLY A 458 -8.74 -8.73 -17.63
N ASP A 459 -9.28 -9.77 -18.26
CA ASP A 459 -8.82 -11.14 -18.09
C ASP A 459 -7.82 -11.59 -19.17
N LYS A 460 -7.48 -10.74 -20.15
CA LYS A 460 -6.66 -11.09 -21.32
C LYS A 460 -5.54 -10.10 -21.62
N GLY A 461 -4.48 -10.64 -22.23
CA GLY A 461 -3.39 -9.87 -22.82
C GLY A 461 -2.73 -8.87 -21.85
N GLN A 462 -2.48 -7.66 -22.32
CA GLN A 462 -1.80 -6.58 -21.60
C GLN A 462 -2.66 -5.94 -20.50
N TRP A 463 -3.96 -6.26 -20.46
CA TRP A 463 -4.92 -5.67 -19.54
C TRP A 463 -5.16 -6.50 -18.28
N ARG A 464 -4.46 -7.66 -18.17
CA ARG A 464 -4.55 -8.51 -16.96
C ARG A 464 -3.99 -7.78 -15.73
N PRO A 465 -4.62 -7.96 -14.55
CA PRO A 465 -4.04 -7.44 -13.30
C PRO A 465 -2.70 -8.13 -13.03
N ARG A 466 -1.88 -7.52 -12.20
CA ARG A 466 -0.65 -8.15 -11.71
C ARG A 466 -0.94 -9.49 -11.08
N SER A 467 -0.07 -10.47 -11.34
CA SER A 467 -0.22 -11.82 -10.80
C SER A 467 0.95 -12.21 -9.91
N TYR A 468 2.14 -12.33 -10.48
CA TYR A 468 3.33 -12.78 -9.77
C TYR A 468 4.54 -11.90 -10.09
N TYR A 469 5.37 -11.67 -9.07
CA TYR A 469 6.59 -10.88 -9.23
C TYR A 469 7.50 -11.36 -10.37
N TRP A 470 7.64 -12.69 -10.54
CA TRP A 470 8.47 -13.27 -11.61
C TRP A 470 8.01 -12.87 -13.00
N GLU A 471 6.70 -12.91 -13.23
CA GLU A 471 6.11 -12.50 -14.51
C GLU A 471 6.34 -11.02 -14.74
N ASP A 472 6.10 -10.19 -13.74
CA ASP A 472 6.19 -8.73 -13.87
C ASP A 472 7.64 -8.28 -14.06
N ILE A 473 8.62 -8.86 -13.35
CA ILE A 473 10.01 -8.45 -13.50
C ILE A 473 10.60 -8.91 -14.84
N LEU A 474 10.26 -10.11 -15.31
CA LEU A 474 10.65 -10.58 -16.64
C LEU A 474 9.98 -9.75 -17.75
N MET A 475 8.71 -9.39 -17.55
CA MET A 475 7.99 -8.49 -18.44
C MET A 475 8.67 -7.10 -18.48
N ALA A 476 9.07 -6.58 -17.30
CA ALA A 476 9.77 -5.30 -17.22
C ALA A 476 11.12 -5.32 -17.96
N TRP A 477 11.83 -6.44 -17.92
CA TRP A 477 13.15 -6.55 -18.57
C TRP A 477 13.08 -6.88 -20.06
N TYR A 478 12.24 -7.82 -20.44
CA TYR A 478 12.31 -8.44 -21.78
C TYR A 478 10.97 -8.48 -22.51
N GLY A 479 9.85 -8.27 -21.80
CA GLY A 479 8.53 -8.41 -22.38
C GLY A 479 8.21 -7.36 -23.44
N ASP A 480 7.14 -7.60 -24.18
CA ASP A 480 6.63 -6.66 -25.16
C ASP A 480 6.12 -5.36 -24.49
N ILE A 481 6.57 -4.21 -24.98
CA ILE A 481 6.12 -2.88 -24.53
C ILE A 481 5.39 -2.10 -25.63
N LYS A 482 5.12 -2.73 -26.78
CA LYS A 482 4.47 -2.05 -27.91
C LYS A 482 3.01 -2.43 -28.12
N SER A 483 2.62 -3.64 -27.76
CA SER A 483 1.24 -4.09 -27.99
C SER A 483 0.22 -3.26 -27.20
N SER A 484 -0.85 -2.86 -27.86
CA SER A 484 -1.90 -1.99 -27.34
C SER A 484 -1.34 -0.63 -26.86
N MET A 485 -0.36 -0.08 -27.58
CA MET A 485 0.23 1.21 -27.26
C MET A 485 0.58 1.96 -28.53
N ASP A 486 0.12 3.19 -28.65
CA ASP A 486 0.53 4.10 -29.70
C ASP A 486 1.91 4.69 -29.36
N TRP A 487 2.78 4.77 -30.37
CA TRP A 487 4.11 5.36 -30.30
C TRP A 487 4.20 6.49 -31.33
N ILE A 488 4.04 7.73 -30.87
CA ILE A 488 3.91 8.93 -31.69
C ILE A 488 5.27 9.66 -31.70
N LYS A 489 5.83 9.87 -32.88
CA LYS A 489 7.08 10.63 -33.05
C LYS A 489 6.87 12.12 -32.78
N ALA A 490 8.00 12.83 -32.52
CA ALA A 490 8.00 14.26 -32.34
C ALA A 490 7.66 15.01 -33.67
#